data_d6e11b912cc155efe8789a3af88d9e85
#
_entry.id   d6e11b912cc155efe8789a3af88d9e85
#
_cell.length_a   1.000
_cell.length_b   1.000
_cell.length_c   1.000
_cell.angle_alpha   90.00
_cell.angle_beta   90.00
_cell.angle_gamma   90.00
#
_symmetry.space_group_name_H-M   'P 1'
#
loop_
_entity.id
_entity.type
_entity.pdbx_description
1 polymer ?
#
loop_
_entity_poly.entity_id
_entity_poly.type
_entity_poly.pdbx_seq_one_letter_code
_entity_poly.pdbx_strand_id
1 'polypeptide(L)'
;MAVKLIIVLAVLLGGLALVTQYRAARNEARAEAAYPREGQMLDVDGTPVHAVVMGDGPDVVLIHGASGSTRDMTFALAPALAQNYRVIVLDRPGLGWTTRLNSDGASITEQAALLSAAAAQLGANSPIVVGQSYGGAVALAWAVNHPDQLSALVTLAAASHPWNTPLDTLYRVNSSTLGSILAVPLITAFVSPDRVESAVNGVFSPQNAPDGYADHFGPGMTLRRHSLRENALQRANLLDEIRALSPLYPQITVPTEVLHGTADDTVSLSIHSEPLARRVPGAVLTRLVGIGHMPHHVALTDVTAAVDRAASRAGLR
;
A
#
# COMPACT_ATOMS: atom_id res chain seq x y z
N MET A 1 0.92 -45.68 -28.63
CA MET A 1 2.03 -44.86 -28.09
C MET A 1 1.57 -43.47 -27.62
N ALA A 2 0.84 -42.72 -28.42
CA ALA A 2 0.37 -41.38 -28.10
C ALA A 2 -0.50 -41.30 -26.82
N VAL A 3 -1.48 -42.20 -26.62
CA VAL A 3 -2.36 -42.21 -25.43
C VAL A 3 -1.56 -42.42 -24.14
N LYS A 4 -0.56 -43.35 -24.16
CA LYS A 4 0.29 -43.57 -22.96
C LYS A 4 1.09 -42.31 -22.63
N LEU A 5 1.61 -41.59 -23.62
CA LEU A 5 2.36 -40.35 -23.46
C LEU A 5 1.47 -39.24 -22.88
N ILE A 6 0.23 -39.11 -23.37
CA ILE A 6 -0.75 -38.12 -22.83
C ILE A 6 -1.06 -38.42 -21.37
N ILE A 7 -1.30 -39.69 -21.02
CA ILE A 7 -1.57 -40.08 -19.63
C ILE A 7 -0.37 -39.77 -18.73
N VAL A 8 0.84 -40.09 -19.14
CA VAL A 8 2.07 -39.78 -18.37
C VAL A 8 2.22 -38.29 -18.18
N LEU A 9 2.02 -37.49 -19.23
CA LEU A 9 2.09 -36.03 -19.15
C LEU A 9 1.00 -35.45 -18.19
N ALA A 10 -0.21 -35.98 -18.30
CA ALA A 10 -1.30 -35.53 -17.39
C ALA A 10 -1.00 -35.87 -15.93
N VAL A 11 -0.43 -37.05 -15.66
CA VAL A 11 0.00 -37.44 -14.29
C VAL A 11 1.12 -36.52 -13.78
N LEU A 12 2.12 -36.21 -14.62
CA LEU A 12 3.23 -35.33 -14.25
C LEU A 12 2.73 -33.90 -13.98
N LEU A 13 1.87 -33.34 -14.84
CA LEU A 13 1.27 -32.02 -14.63
C LEU A 13 0.39 -31.97 -13.40
N GLY A 14 -0.41 -33.01 -13.16
CA GLY A 14 -1.21 -33.13 -11.96
C GLY A 14 -0.37 -33.21 -10.68
N GLY A 15 0.71 -34.00 -10.72
CA GLY A 15 1.69 -34.08 -9.64
C GLY A 15 2.37 -32.74 -9.36
N LEU A 16 2.81 -32.04 -10.42
CA LEU A 16 3.40 -30.69 -10.29
C LEU A 16 2.41 -29.71 -9.68
N ALA A 17 1.16 -29.71 -10.14
CA ALA A 17 0.10 -28.85 -9.58
C ALA A 17 -0.12 -29.11 -8.09
N LEU A 18 -0.21 -30.38 -7.66
CA LEU A 18 -0.37 -30.74 -6.27
C LEU A 18 0.81 -30.30 -5.40
N VAL A 19 2.04 -30.52 -5.88
CA VAL A 19 3.25 -30.05 -5.17
C VAL A 19 3.27 -28.53 -5.06
N THR A 20 2.90 -27.82 -6.12
CA THR A 20 2.81 -26.35 -6.12
C THR A 20 1.81 -25.85 -5.09
N GLN A 21 0.59 -26.41 -5.09
CA GLN A 21 -0.44 -26.01 -4.14
C GLN A 21 -0.05 -26.32 -2.67
N TYR A 22 0.54 -27.48 -2.43
CA TYR A 22 1.04 -27.86 -1.10
C TYR A 22 2.14 -26.91 -0.60
N ARG A 23 3.13 -26.60 -1.46
CA ARG A 23 4.22 -25.68 -1.10
C ARG A 23 3.71 -24.27 -0.89
N ALA A 24 2.82 -23.78 -1.76
CA ALA A 24 2.19 -22.47 -1.61
C ALA A 24 1.46 -22.34 -0.26
N ALA A 25 0.57 -23.28 0.04
CA ALA A 25 -0.16 -23.32 1.32
C ALA A 25 0.79 -23.39 2.54
N ARG A 26 1.86 -24.18 2.45
CA ARG A 26 2.87 -24.29 3.51
C ARG A 26 3.66 -22.96 3.69
N ASN A 27 3.99 -22.26 2.62
CA ASN A 27 4.71 -20.99 2.68
C ASN A 27 3.79 -19.89 3.23
N GLU A 28 2.52 -19.85 2.84
CA GLU A 28 1.51 -18.96 3.41
C GLU A 28 1.37 -19.17 4.92
N ALA A 29 1.15 -20.39 5.36
CA ALA A 29 1.03 -20.72 6.78
C ALA A 29 2.29 -20.36 7.59
N ARG A 30 3.49 -20.52 6.99
CA ARG A 30 4.75 -20.10 7.63
C ARG A 30 4.85 -18.58 7.75
N ALA A 31 4.46 -17.84 6.71
CA ALA A 31 4.47 -16.38 6.74
C ALA A 31 3.49 -15.87 7.80
N GLU A 32 2.28 -16.41 7.86
CA GLU A 32 1.28 -16.03 8.85
C GLU A 32 1.70 -16.36 10.28
N ALA A 33 2.37 -17.50 10.50
CA ALA A 33 2.90 -17.87 11.80
C ALA A 33 4.09 -17.00 12.24
N ALA A 34 4.94 -16.60 11.28
CA ALA A 34 6.10 -15.72 11.55
C ALA A 34 5.69 -14.26 11.78
N TYR A 35 4.61 -13.82 11.15
CA TYR A 35 4.12 -12.44 11.19
C TYR A 35 2.65 -12.39 11.63
N PRO A 36 2.37 -12.74 12.91
CA PRO A 36 1.00 -12.71 13.44
C PRO A 36 0.44 -11.28 13.43
N ARG A 37 -0.87 -11.19 13.58
CA ARG A 37 -1.57 -9.91 13.69
C ARG A 37 -1.07 -9.14 14.91
N GLU A 38 -0.73 -7.88 14.69
CA GLU A 38 -0.50 -6.88 15.72
C GLU A 38 -1.76 -6.00 15.78
N GLY A 39 -2.13 -5.52 16.99
CA GLY A 39 -3.32 -4.66 17.10
C GLY A 39 -4.66 -5.42 17.06
N GLN A 40 -5.65 -4.90 16.33
CA GLN A 40 -7.03 -5.38 16.41
C GLN A 40 -7.68 -5.56 15.02
N MET A 41 -8.73 -6.37 14.99
CA MET A 41 -9.62 -6.50 13.84
C MET A 41 -10.92 -5.73 14.11
N LEU A 42 -11.29 -4.88 13.15
CA LEU A 42 -12.56 -4.18 13.12
C LEU A 42 -13.51 -4.90 12.17
N ASP A 43 -14.79 -4.89 12.45
CA ASP A 43 -15.81 -5.29 11.50
C ASP A 43 -16.44 -4.03 10.90
N VAL A 44 -16.11 -3.74 9.65
CA VAL A 44 -16.64 -2.58 8.92
C VAL A 44 -17.65 -3.08 7.90
N ASP A 45 -18.93 -2.99 8.23
CA ASP A 45 -20.04 -3.46 7.40
C ASP A 45 -19.86 -4.90 6.88
N GLY A 46 -19.42 -5.81 7.78
CA GLY A 46 -19.14 -7.21 7.47
C GLY A 46 -17.77 -7.48 6.83
N THR A 47 -16.94 -6.45 6.64
CA THR A 47 -15.56 -6.59 6.14
C THR A 47 -14.58 -6.49 7.29
N PRO A 48 -13.82 -7.56 7.61
CA PRO A 48 -12.76 -7.51 8.61
C PRO A 48 -11.59 -6.61 8.16
N VAL A 49 -11.32 -5.55 8.90
CA VAL A 49 -10.23 -4.58 8.67
C VAL A 49 -9.23 -4.64 9.83
N HIS A 50 -7.98 -4.83 9.50
CA HIS A 50 -6.89 -4.84 10.49
C HIS A 50 -6.38 -3.43 10.75
N ALA A 51 -6.23 -3.10 12.04
CA ALA A 51 -5.74 -1.82 12.52
C ALA A 51 -4.71 -1.98 13.63
N VAL A 52 -3.64 -1.20 13.58
CA VAL A 52 -2.68 -1.00 14.66
C VAL A 52 -2.83 0.42 15.17
N VAL A 53 -3.02 0.59 16.49
CA VAL A 53 -3.17 1.91 17.11
C VAL A 53 -2.08 2.10 18.16
N MET A 54 -1.41 3.26 18.13
CA MET A 54 -0.36 3.62 19.08
C MET A 54 -0.31 5.12 19.35
N GLY A 55 0.18 5.50 20.53
CA GLY A 55 0.28 6.90 20.97
C GLY A 55 -1.05 7.52 21.35
N ASP A 56 -0.98 8.79 21.75
CA ASP A 56 -2.10 9.62 22.16
C ASP A 56 -1.97 11.01 21.54
N GLY A 57 -3.11 11.74 21.40
CA GLY A 57 -3.15 13.08 20.82
C GLY A 57 -4.06 13.18 19.60
N PRO A 58 -3.84 14.16 18.71
CA PRO A 58 -4.60 14.27 17.46
C PRO A 58 -4.45 13.02 16.58
N ASP A 59 -5.52 12.66 15.88
CA ASP A 59 -5.56 11.45 15.07
C ASP A 59 -4.77 11.56 13.76
N VAL A 60 -3.93 10.54 13.50
CA VAL A 60 -3.23 10.36 12.23
C VAL A 60 -3.53 8.97 11.71
N VAL A 61 -4.05 8.86 10.50
CA VAL A 61 -4.24 7.59 9.78
C VAL A 61 -3.11 7.39 8.77
N LEU A 62 -2.45 6.24 8.82
CA LEU A 62 -1.39 5.85 7.88
C LEU A 62 -1.88 4.77 6.92
N ILE A 63 -1.66 4.99 5.61
CA ILE A 63 -2.06 4.08 4.52
C ILE A 63 -0.83 3.69 3.72
N HIS A 64 -0.48 2.40 3.75
CA HIS A 64 0.71 1.84 3.09
C HIS A 64 0.59 1.76 1.56
N GLY A 65 1.72 1.61 0.89
CA GLY A 65 1.83 1.48 -0.57
C GLY A 65 1.41 0.12 -1.14
N ALA A 66 1.69 -0.08 -2.44
CA ALA A 66 1.50 -1.37 -3.10
C ALA A 66 2.38 -2.44 -2.44
N SER A 67 1.90 -3.68 -2.38
CA SER A 67 2.58 -4.81 -1.72
C SER A 67 2.91 -4.61 -0.24
N GLY A 68 2.49 -3.51 0.37
CA GLY A 68 2.73 -3.19 1.77
C GLY A 68 1.71 -3.81 2.73
N SER A 69 1.89 -3.50 4.00
CA SER A 69 0.96 -3.78 5.10
C SER A 69 1.19 -2.75 6.21
N THR A 70 0.45 -2.88 7.31
CA THR A 70 0.70 -2.07 8.53
C THR A 70 2.16 -2.12 8.97
N ARG A 71 2.86 -3.24 8.74
CA ARG A 71 4.27 -3.42 9.10
C ARG A 71 5.22 -2.45 8.40
N ASP A 72 4.91 -2.04 7.17
CA ASP A 72 5.66 -0.99 6.49
C ASP A 72 5.67 0.32 7.31
N MET A 73 4.51 0.73 7.78
CA MET A 73 4.35 1.98 8.52
C MET A 73 4.79 1.87 9.99
N THR A 74 4.65 0.68 10.61
CA THR A 74 5.02 0.47 12.02
C THR A 74 6.51 0.29 12.23
N PHE A 75 7.31 0.14 11.19
CA PHE A 75 8.77 0.05 11.32
C PHE A 75 9.40 1.33 11.89
N ALA A 76 9.04 2.49 11.34
CA ALA A 76 9.68 3.75 11.73
C ALA A 76 8.68 4.91 11.88
N LEU A 77 7.80 5.14 10.91
CA LEU A 77 6.95 6.33 10.87
C LEU A 77 5.92 6.35 12.00
N ALA A 78 5.20 5.27 12.22
CA ALA A 78 4.17 5.22 13.23
C ALA A 78 4.73 5.40 14.65
N PRO A 79 5.83 4.73 15.07
CA PRO A 79 6.47 4.99 16.38
C PRO A 79 6.97 6.43 16.55
N ALA A 80 7.49 7.05 15.48
CA ALA A 80 7.94 8.44 15.54
C ALA A 80 6.78 9.41 15.74
N LEU A 81 5.69 9.24 14.99
CA LEU A 81 4.48 10.06 15.12
C LEU A 81 3.74 9.82 16.45
N ALA A 82 3.78 8.59 16.98
CA ALA A 82 3.13 8.23 18.24
C ALA A 82 3.67 8.97 19.48
N GLN A 83 4.78 9.69 19.34
CA GLN A 83 5.27 10.58 20.40
C GLN A 83 4.33 11.78 20.64
N ASN A 84 3.54 12.16 19.63
CA ASN A 84 2.70 13.38 19.69
C ASN A 84 1.29 13.19 19.13
N TYR A 85 0.99 12.03 18.54
CA TYR A 85 -0.27 11.74 17.86
C TYR A 85 -0.82 10.38 18.27
N ARG A 86 -2.14 10.23 18.19
CA ARG A 86 -2.75 8.91 18.14
C ARG A 86 -2.68 8.41 16.69
N VAL A 87 -1.82 7.45 16.44
CA VAL A 87 -1.53 6.91 15.10
C VAL A 87 -2.34 5.65 14.87
N ILE A 88 -3.11 5.63 13.80
CA ILE A 88 -3.92 4.50 13.35
C ILE A 88 -3.35 4.02 12.02
N VAL A 89 -2.78 2.83 12.00
CA VAL A 89 -2.23 2.21 10.79
C VAL A 89 -3.21 1.16 10.31
N LEU A 90 -3.65 1.27 9.06
CA LEU A 90 -4.66 0.38 8.48
C LEU A 90 -4.06 -0.47 7.35
N ASP A 91 -4.34 -1.78 7.36
CA ASP A 91 -4.09 -2.62 6.19
C ASP A 91 -5.14 -2.34 5.11
N ARG A 92 -4.70 -2.10 3.87
CA ARG A 92 -5.60 -1.96 2.72
C ARG A 92 -6.29 -3.29 2.37
N PRO A 93 -7.50 -3.27 1.76
CA PRO A 93 -8.23 -4.50 1.40
C PRO A 93 -7.38 -5.52 0.64
N GLY A 94 -7.42 -6.77 1.10
CA GLY A 94 -6.70 -7.90 0.52
C GLY A 94 -5.19 -7.96 0.81
N LEU A 95 -4.66 -7.00 1.57
CA LEU A 95 -3.26 -6.92 1.98
C LEU A 95 -3.15 -7.01 3.51
N GLY A 96 -1.96 -7.34 4.02
CA GLY A 96 -1.77 -7.57 5.43
C GLY A 96 -2.79 -8.58 5.99
N TRP A 97 -3.60 -8.16 6.93
CA TRP A 97 -4.63 -8.97 7.55
C TRP A 97 -6.07 -8.50 7.24
N THR A 98 -6.23 -7.44 6.44
CA THR A 98 -7.56 -6.97 5.98
C THR A 98 -8.08 -7.88 4.87
N THR A 99 -9.35 -8.25 4.97
CA THR A 99 -10.03 -9.09 3.99
C THR A 99 -10.21 -8.36 2.65
N ARG A 100 -10.28 -9.11 1.55
CA ARG A 100 -10.63 -8.57 0.23
C ARG A 100 -12.05 -8.00 0.26
N LEU A 101 -12.24 -6.86 -0.39
CA LEU A 101 -13.55 -6.22 -0.48
C LEU A 101 -14.41 -6.83 -1.61
N ASN A 102 -13.77 -7.14 -2.74
CA ASN A 102 -14.44 -7.73 -3.91
C ASN A 102 -13.49 -8.64 -4.73
N SER A 103 -13.95 -9.19 -5.85
CA SER A 103 -13.17 -10.10 -6.70
C SER A 103 -12.30 -9.40 -7.75
N ASP A 104 -12.56 -8.12 -8.02
CA ASP A 104 -12.04 -7.37 -9.16
C ASP A 104 -10.88 -6.45 -8.80
N GLY A 105 -10.53 -6.42 -7.51
CA GLY A 105 -9.55 -5.51 -6.91
C GLY A 105 -10.22 -4.21 -6.46
N ALA A 106 -10.29 -3.99 -5.16
CA ALA A 106 -10.93 -2.80 -4.60
C ALA A 106 -10.33 -1.52 -5.19
N SER A 107 -11.17 -0.66 -5.76
CA SER A 107 -10.79 0.65 -6.29
C SER A 107 -10.29 1.58 -5.18
N ILE A 108 -9.51 2.61 -5.53
CA ILE A 108 -9.03 3.60 -4.55
C ILE A 108 -10.19 4.30 -3.83
N THR A 109 -11.35 4.47 -4.49
CA THR A 109 -12.56 5.05 -3.89
C THR A 109 -13.20 4.09 -2.88
N GLU A 110 -13.36 2.80 -3.22
CA GLU A 110 -13.86 1.79 -2.28
C GLU A 110 -12.92 1.59 -1.08
N GLN A 111 -11.61 1.62 -1.32
CA GLN A 111 -10.61 1.57 -0.25
C GLN A 111 -10.72 2.78 0.68
N ALA A 112 -10.85 4.00 0.13
CA ALA A 112 -11.02 5.21 0.90
C ALA A 112 -12.29 5.15 1.77
N ALA A 113 -13.41 4.70 1.23
CA ALA A 113 -14.67 4.53 1.98
C ALA A 113 -14.53 3.52 3.13
N LEU A 114 -13.92 2.36 2.87
CA LEU A 114 -13.70 1.33 3.90
C LEU A 114 -12.78 1.83 5.02
N LEU A 115 -11.65 2.46 4.64
CA LEU A 115 -10.64 2.90 5.62
C LEU A 115 -11.12 4.12 6.42
N SER A 116 -11.92 5.01 5.83
CA SER A 116 -12.55 6.12 6.57
C SER A 116 -13.57 5.61 7.60
N ALA A 117 -14.38 4.63 7.23
CA ALA A 117 -15.31 3.98 8.14
C ALA A 117 -14.59 3.24 9.28
N ALA A 118 -13.47 2.55 8.96
CA ALA A 118 -12.62 1.90 9.98
C ALA A 118 -12.03 2.92 10.97
N ALA A 119 -11.53 4.05 10.48
CA ALA A 119 -11.03 5.14 11.33
C ALA A 119 -12.13 5.73 12.22
N ALA A 120 -13.32 5.95 11.68
CA ALA A 120 -14.48 6.44 12.43
C ALA A 120 -14.93 5.47 13.54
N GLN A 121 -14.90 4.14 13.32
CA GLN A 121 -15.15 3.14 14.37
C GLN A 121 -14.14 3.22 15.52
N LEU A 122 -12.91 3.68 15.24
CA LEU A 122 -11.91 3.95 16.27
C LEU A 122 -12.03 5.35 16.89
N GLY A 123 -13.07 6.10 16.54
CA GLY A 123 -13.33 7.44 17.02
C GLY A 123 -12.55 8.55 16.29
N ALA A 124 -11.78 8.22 15.25
CA ALA A 124 -11.05 9.17 14.42
C ALA A 124 -11.95 9.69 13.28
N ASN A 125 -12.82 10.64 13.60
CA ASN A 125 -13.83 11.15 12.66
C ASN A 125 -13.24 12.14 11.64
N SER A 126 -12.15 12.81 11.97
CA SER A 126 -11.49 13.80 11.09
C SER A 126 -9.96 13.77 11.30
N PRO A 127 -9.28 12.63 11.01
CA PRO A 127 -7.85 12.49 11.20
C PRO A 127 -7.04 13.29 10.16
N ILE A 128 -5.75 13.44 10.43
CA ILE A 128 -4.76 13.70 9.37
C ILE A 128 -4.57 12.38 8.61
N VAL A 129 -4.76 12.36 7.30
CA VAL A 129 -4.58 11.17 6.48
C VAL A 129 -3.24 11.23 5.75
N VAL A 130 -2.39 10.24 6.01
CA VAL A 130 -1.04 10.10 5.40
C VAL A 130 -1.03 8.87 4.50
N GLY A 131 -0.74 9.05 3.22
CA GLY A 131 -0.67 7.93 2.27
C GLY A 131 0.64 7.88 1.50
N GLN A 132 1.26 6.69 1.44
CA GLN A 132 2.49 6.46 0.68
C GLN A 132 2.18 5.76 -0.65
N SER A 133 2.79 6.21 -1.75
CA SER A 133 2.71 5.54 -3.07
C SER A 133 1.26 5.27 -3.50
N TYR A 134 0.86 4.00 -3.64
CA TYR A 134 -0.53 3.60 -3.88
C TYR A 134 -1.46 4.08 -2.75
N GLY A 135 -1.04 3.99 -1.49
CA GLY A 135 -1.79 4.51 -0.35
C GLY A 135 -2.01 6.02 -0.43
N GLY A 136 -1.12 6.75 -1.10
CA GLY A 136 -1.30 8.17 -1.44
C GLY A 136 -2.45 8.41 -2.41
N ALA A 137 -2.67 7.51 -3.39
CA ALA A 137 -3.84 7.57 -4.27
C ALA A 137 -5.14 7.32 -3.49
N VAL A 138 -5.12 6.37 -2.52
CA VAL A 138 -6.26 6.12 -1.62
C VAL A 138 -6.53 7.34 -0.72
N ALA A 139 -5.49 7.96 -0.16
CA ALA A 139 -5.62 9.18 0.64
C ALA A 139 -6.19 10.36 -0.16
N LEU A 140 -5.80 10.50 -1.43
CA LEU A 140 -6.38 11.47 -2.35
C LEU A 140 -7.85 11.18 -2.66
N ALA A 141 -8.21 9.90 -2.85
CA ALA A 141 -9.60 9.49 -3.02
C ALA A 141 -10.44 9.75 -1.76
N TRP A 142 -9.85 9.57 -0.57
CA TRP A 142 -10.49 9.95 0.70
C TRP A 142 -10.77 11.45 0.74
N ALA A 143 -9.76 12.29 0.46
CA ALA A 143 -9.91 13.75 0.49
C ALA A 143 -10.93 14.30 -0.51
N VAL A 144 -11.09 13.63 -1.67
CA VAL A 144 -12.09 14.03 -2.70
C VAL A 144 -13.49 13.54 -2.34
N ASN A 145 -13.63 12.28 -1.89
CA ASN A 145 -14.96 11.68 -1.75
C ASN A 145 -15.55 11.82 -0.32
N HIS A 146 -14.69 12.06 0.67
CA HIS A 146 -15.07 12.20 2.08
C HIS A 146 -14.42 13.43 2.73
N PRO A 147 -14.61 14.66 2.16
CA PRO A 147 -13.88 15.86 2.57
C PRO A 147 -14.11 16.27 4.04
N ASP A 148 -15.25 15.91 4.60
CA ASP A 148 -15.59 16.21 6.01
C ASP A 148 -15.00 15.17 7.00
N GLN A 149 -14.39 14.09 6.49
CA GLN A 149 -13.85 12.99 7.29
C GLN A 149 -12.31 12.99 7.36
N LEU A 150 -11.69 14.14 7.09
CA LEU A 150 -10.27 14.35 7.36
C LEU A 150 -10.01 15.82 7.66
N SER A 151 -9.00 16.10 8.49
CA SER A 151 -8.58 17.45 8.85
C SER A 151 -7.42 17.97 8.01
N ALA A 152 -6.57 17.07 7.52
CA ALA A 152 -5.45 17.38 6.65
C ALA A 152 -5.02 16.15 5.82
N LEU A 153 -4.30 16.40 4.74
CA LEU A 153 -3.76 15.38 3.83
C LEU A 153 -2.25 15.49 3.74
N VAL A 154 -1.55 14.35 3.86
CA VAL A 154 -0.11 14.24 3.59
C VAL A 154 0.12 13.12 2.58
N THR A 155 0.78 13.42 1.47
CA THR A 155 1.11 12.43 0.45
C THR A 155 2.62 12.22 0.36
N LEU A 156 3.05 10.94 0.39
CA LEU A 156 4.44 10.54 0.34
C LEU A 156 4.69 9.75 -0.95
N ALA A 157 5.42 10.32 -1.90
CA ALA A 157 5.71 9.70 -3.20
C ALA A 157 4.46 9.11 -3.88
N ALA A 158 3.33 9.82 -3.82
CA ALA A 158 2.01 9.32 -4.20
C ALA A 158 1.82 9.22 -5.71
N ALA A 159 1.17 8.14 -6.18
CA ALA A 159 0.63 8.04 -7.52
C ALA A 159 -0.63 8.90 -7.62
N SER A 160 -0.58 10.03 -8.34
CA SER A 160 -1.64 11.04 -8.34
C SER A 160 -2.14 11.47 -9.73
N HIS A 161 -1.33 11.32 -10.76
CA HIS A 161 -1.68 11.75 -12.12
C HIS A 161 -1.49 10.62 -13.13
N PRO A 162 -2.21 10.65 -14.27
CA PRO A 162 -2.04 9.65 -15.31
C PRO A 162 -0.61 9.61 -15.87
N TRP A 163 -0.15 8.42 -16.20
CA TRP A 163 1.15 8.14 -16.82
C TRP A 163 1.00 7.27 -18.06
N ASN A 164 2.07 7.17 -18.87
CA ASN A 164 2.04 6.46 -20.15
C ASN A 164 2.84 5.14 -20.16
N THR A 165 3.54 4.79 -19.07
CA THR A 165 4.27 3.54 -19.00
C THR A 165 3.29 2.37 -18.89
N PRO A 166 3.51 1.26 -19.64
CA PRO A 166 2.65 0.09 -19.57
C PRO A 166 2.70 -0.54 -18.16
N LEU A 167 1.64 -1.26 -17.82
CA LEU A 167 1.61 -2.07 -16.61
C LEU A 167 2.73 -3.11 -16.67
N ASP A 168 3.51 -3.20 -15.59
CA ASP A 168 4.58 -4.19 -15.44
C ASP A 168 4.05 -5.61 -15.69
N THR A 169 4.91 -6.45 -16.29
CA THR A 169 4.55 -7.80 -16.71
C THR A 169 4.08 -8.66 -15.54
N LEU A 170 4.68 -8.51 -14.35
CA LEU A 170 4.27 -9.26 -13.16
C LEU A 170 2.82 -8.95 -12.79
N TYR A 171 2.47 -7.67 -12.73
CA TYR A 171 1.09 -7.26 -12.43
C TYR A 171 0.11 -7.67 -13.52
N ARG A 172 0.49 -7.51 -14.79
CA ARG A 172 -0.34 -7.92 -15.94
C ARG A 172 -0.64 -9.42 -15.94
N VAL A 173 0.36 -10.26 -15.64
CA VAL A 173 0.20 -11.71 -15.54
C VAL A 173 -0.67 -12.06 -14.33
N ASN A 174 -0.30 -11.58 -13.14
CA ASN A 174 -0.99 -11.93 -11.90
C ASN A 174 -2.42 -11.37 -11.82
N SER A 175 -2.74 -10.28 -12.54
CA SER A 175 -4.12 -9.77 -12.65
C SER A 175 -4.98 -10.52 -13.67
N SER A 176 -4.40 -11.32 -14.57
CA SER A 176 -5.15 -12.13 -15.51
C SER A 176 -5.74 -13.38 -14.86
N THR A 177 -6.82 -13.93 -15.45
CA THR A 177 -7.45 -15.17 -14.95
C THR A 177 -6.48 -16.36 -15.01
N LEU A 178 -5.79 -16.55 -16.13
CA LEU A 178 -4.81 -17.64 -16.26
C LEU A 178 -3.61 -17.45 -15.33
N GLY A 179 -3.09 -16.24 -15.21
CA GLY A 179 -2.00 -15.93 -14.31
C GLY A 179 -2.33 -16.18 -12.84
N SER A 180 -3.56 -15.87 -12.43
CA SER A 180 -4.00 -16.13 -11.05
C SER A 180 -4.07 -17.62 -10.72
N ILE A 181 -4.35 -18.47 -11.70
CA ILE A 181 -4.44 -19.93 -11.52
C ILE A 181 -3.07 -20.59 -11.63
N LEU A 182 -2.19 -20.10 -12.50
CA LEU A 182 -0.92 -20.74 -12.82
C LEU A 182 0.29 -20.00 -12.21
N ALA A 183 0.44 -18.70 -12.49
CA ALA A 183 1.64 -17.95 -12.10
C ALA A 183 1.65 -17.63 -10.59
N VAL A 184 0.52 -17.16 -10.04
CA VAL A 184 0.44 -16.80 -8.62
C VAL A 184 0.80 -17.96 -7.69
N PRO A 185 0.26 -19.18 -7.82
CA PRO A 185 0.68 -20.32 -7.00
C PRO A 185 2.15 -20.70 -7.18
N LEU A 186 2.70 -20.59 -8.41
CA LEU A 186 4.12 -20.86 -8.67
C LEU A 186 5.02 -19.84 -7.98
N ILE A 187 4.67 -18.55 -8.03
CA ILE A 187 5.41 -17.49 -7.33
C ILE A 187 5.41 -17.78 -5.82
N THR A 188 4.24 -18.00 -5.22
CA THR A 188 4.10 -18.29 -3.78
C THR A 188 4.89 -19.56 -3.37
N ALA A 189 4.92 -20.58 -4.23
CA ALA A 189 5.58 -21.86 -3.93
C ALA A 189 7.10 -21.85 -4.10
N PHE A 190 7.65 -21.06 -5.04
CA PHE A 190 9.01 -21.26 -5.53
C PHE A 190 9.89 -20.01 -5.59
N VAL A 191 9.37 -18.80 -5.34
CA VAL A 191 10.23 -17.61 -5.27
C VAL A 191 11.18 -17.75 -4.07
N SER A 192 12.47 -17.53 -4.32
CA SER A 192 13.49 -17.64 -3.28
C SER A 192 13.48 -16.43 -2.35
N PRO A 193 13.86 -16.60 -1.06
CA PRO A 193 14.01 -15.49 -0.12
C PRO A 193 14.93 -14.38 -0.64
N ASP A 194 16.08 -14.73 -1.23
CA ASP A 194 17.04 -13.75 -1.75
C ASP A 194 16.44 -12.86 -2.84
N ARG A 195 15.55 -13.42 -3.68
CA ARG A 195 14.87 -12.65 -4.73
C ARG A 195 13.86 -11.67 -4.15
N VAL A 196 13.20 -12.07 -3.07
CA VAL A 196 12.24 -11.20 -2.35
C VAL A 196 12.98 -10.08 -1.64
N GLU A 197 14.06 -10.40 -0.95
CA GLU A 197 14.92 -9.42 -0.28
C GLU A 197 15.49 -8.41 -1.29
N SER A 198 16.00 -8.88 -2.44
CA SER A 198 16.46 -8.00 -3.52
C SER A 198 15.36 -7.07 -4.03
N ALA A 199 14.12 -7.56 -4.16
CA ALA A 199 12.99 -6.73 -4.59
C ALA A 199 12.60 -5.69 -3.53
N VAL A 200 12.64 -6.07 -2.23
CA VAL A 200 12.41 -5.15 -1.10
C VAL A 200 13.48 -4.08 -1.06
N ASN A 201 14.75 -4.45 -1.19
CA ASN A 201 15.86 -3.47 -1.21
C ASN A 201 15.77 -2.54 -2.44
N GLY A 202 15.33 -3.06 -3.58
CA GLY A 202 15.22 -2.29 -4.83
C GLY A 202 14.28 -1.08 -4.73
N VAL A 203 13.21 -1.15 -3.93
CA VAL A 203 12.28 -0.01 -3.79
C VAL A 203 12.86 1.16 -3.00
N PHE A 204 13.97 0.96 -2.28
CA PHE A 204 14.69 2.02 -1.56
C PHE A 204 15.68 2.79 -2.43
N SER A 205 15.95 2.34 -3.67
CA SER A 205 16.90 2.99 -4.58
C SER A 205 16.69 4.52 -4.65
N PRO A 206 17.76 5.32 -4.59
CA PRO A 206 19.18 4.97 -4.50
C PRO A 206 19.69 4.66 -3.08
N GLN A 207 18.85 4.74 -2.06
CA GLN A 207 19.23 4.35 -0.70
C GLN A 207 19.18 2.82 -0.54
N ASN A 208 19.71 2.34 0.58
CA ASN A 208 19.50 0.97 1.04
C ASN A 208 18.30 0.92 1.99
N ALA A 209 17.64 -0.23 2.06
CA ALA A 209 16.68 -0.46 3.13
C ALA A 209 17.37 -0.35 4.50
N PRO A 210 16.70 0.23 5.51
CA PRO A 210 17.25 0.26 6.86
C PRO A 210 17.47 -1.15 7.41
N ASP A 211 18.48 -1.30 8.29
CA ASP A 211 18.78 -2.57 8.94
C ASP A 211 17.54 -3.10 9.69
N GLY A 212 17.24 -4.39 9.49
CA GLY A 212 16.09 -5.06 10.10
C GLY A 212 14.74 -4.77 9.43
N TYR A 213 14.69 -3.90 8.41
CA TYR A 213 13.42 -3.59 7.73
C TYR A 213 12.79 -4.83 7.08
N ALA A 214 13.54 -5.62 6.34
CA ALA A 214 13.01 -6.80 5.66
C ALA A 214 12.43 -7.83 6.66
N ASP A 215 13.11 -8.02 7.80
CA ASP A 215 12.64 -8.91 8.88
C ASP A 215 11.35 -8.37 9.52
N HIS A 216 11.26 -7.06 9.76
CA HIS A 216 10.05 -6.45 10.31
C HIS A 216 8.90 -6.46 9.31
N PHE A 217 9.16 -6.11 8.07
CA PHE A 217 8.16 -6.02 6.99
C PHE A 217 7.49 -7.36 6.70
N GLY A 218 8.24 -8.46 6.78
CA GLY A 218 7.72 -9.80 6.55
C GLY A 218 7.27 -10.05 5.11
N PRO A 219 8.19 -10.03 4.12
CA PRO A 219 7.84 -10.08 2.71
C PRO A 219 7.08 -11.35 2.30
N GLY A 220 7.14 -12.42 3.09
CA GLY A 220 6.32 -13.62 2.91
C GLY A 220 4.82 -13.35 2.96
N MET A 221 4.38 -12.35 3.72
CA MET A 221 2.98 -11.95 3.79
C MET A 221 2.47 -11.37 2.47
N THR A 222 3.30 -10.64 1.74
CA THR A 222 2.98 -10.10 0.42
C THR A 222 2.90 -11.19 -0.65
N LEU A 223 3.66 -12.28 -0.48
CA LEU A 223 3.69 -13.42 -1.42
C LEU A 223 2.53 -14.40 -1.25
N ARG A 224 1.64 -14.23 -0.29
CA ARG A 224 0.42 -15.06 -0.20
C ARG A 224 -0.40 -14.91 -1.47
N ARG A 225 -0.99 -16.01 -1.95
CA ARG A 225 -1.71 -16.05 -3.24
C ARG A 225 -2.79 -14.97 -3.34
N HIS A 226 -3.56 -14.78 -2.28
CA HIS A 226 -4.60 -13.75 -2.26
C HIS A 226 -4.00 -12.32 -2.30
N SER A 227 -2.91 -12.05 -1.55
CA SER A 227 -2.26 -10.74 -1.53
C SER A 227 -1.58 -10.40 -2.86
N LEU A 228 -0.88 -11.36 -3.47
CA LEU A 228 -0.31 -11.19 -4.82
C LEU A 228 -1.38 -10.87 -5.86
N ARG A 229 -2.49 -11.62 -5.82
CA ARG A 229 -3.60 -11.43 -6.76
C ARG A 229 -4.27 -10.08 -6.55
N GLU A 230 -4.61 -9.74 -5.31
CA GLU A 230 -5.28 -8.48 -4.97
C GLU A 230 -4.42 -7.27 -5.35
N ASN A 231 -3.14 -7.28 -4.96
CA ASN A 231 -2.21 -6.22 -5.32
C ASN A 231 -2.08 -6.04 -6.84
N ALA A 232 -2.08 -7.15 -7.60
CA ALA A 232 -2.01 -7.08 -9.06
C ALA A 232 -3.29 -6.49 -9.69
N LEU A 233 -4.46 -6.84 -9.19
CA LEU A 233 -5.74 -6.28 -9.64
C LEU A 233 -5.81 -4.78 -9.36
N GLN A 234 -5.52 -4.37 -8.12
CA GLN A 234 -5.48 -2.97 -7.73
C GLN A 234 -4.49 -2.16 -8.58
N ARG A 235 -3.30 -2.70 -8.86
CA ARG A 235 -2.33 -2.04 -9.75
C ARG A 235 -2.79 -1.95 -11.21
N ALA A 236 -3.51 -2.97 -11.69
CA ALA A 236 -4.04 -2.97 -13.06
C ALA A 236 -5.14 -1.91 -13.25
N ASN A 237 -5.96 -1.67 -12.23
CA ASN A 237 -7.06 -0.72 -12.27
C ASN A 237 -6.62 0.73 -12.02
N LEU A 238 -5.50 0.95 -11.31
CA LEU A 238 -5.09 2.25 -10.76
C LEU A 238 -5.02 3.38 -11.79
N LEU A 239 -4.54 3.11 -13.00
CA LEU A 239 -4.36 4.17 -14.02
C LEU A 239 -5.71 4.80 -14.43
N ASP A 240 -6.72 3.98 -14.63
CA ASP A 240 -8.04 4.46 -15.04
C ASP A 240 -8.77 5.15 -13.87
N GLU A 241 -8.57 4.65 -12.66
CA GLU A 241 -9.07 5.28 -11.43
C GLU A 241 -8.45 6.67 -11.21
N ILE A 242 -7.13 6.81 -11.41
CA ILE A 242 -6.44 8.11 -11.33
C ILE A 242 -6.89 9.05 -12.46
N ARG A 243 -7.15 8.55 -13.67
CA ARG A 243 -7.73 9.37 -14.75
C ARG A 243 -9.08 9.97 -14.35
N ALA A 244 -9.90 9.19 -13.65
CA ALA A 244 -11.19 9.65 -13.15
C ALA A 244 -11.06 10.61 -11.96
N LEU A 245 -10.11 10.36 -11.04
CA LEU A 245 -9.97 11.10 -9.79
C LEU A 245 -9.22 12.44 -9.97
N SER A 246 -8.15 12.46 -10.76
CA SER A 246 -7.23 13.61 -10.83
C SER A 246 -7.88 14.93 -11.28
N PRO A 247 -8.93 14.98 -12.12
CA PRO A 247 -9.66 16.21 -12.41
C PRO A 247 -10.33 16.86 -11.19
N LEU A 248 -10.60 16.07 -10.14
CA LEU A 248 -11.33 16.49 -8.93
C LEU A 248 -10.43 17.09 -7.85
N TYR A 249 -9.10 17.01 -7.97
CA TYR A 249 -8.15 17.54 -6.96
C TYR A 249 -8.33 19.02 -6.60
N PRO A 250 -8.80 19.93 -7.51
CA PRO A 250 -9.12 21.29 -7.09
C PRO A 250 -10.21 21.42 -6.03
N GLN A 251 -10.98 20.36 -5.76
CA GLN A 251 -12.01 20.32 -4.72
C GLN A 251 -11.45 20.00 -3.31
N ILE A 252 -10.19 19.60 -3.21
CA ILE A 252 -9.55 19.33 -1.92
C ILE A 252 -9.29 20.67 -1.23
N THR A 253 -9.93 20.91 -0.09
CA THR A 253 -9.87 22.18 0.65
C THR A 253 -9.05 22.08 1.95
N VAL A 254 -8.75 20.86 2.41
CA VAL A 254 -7.97 20.65 3.64
C VAL A 254 -6.49 20.99 3.43
N PRO A 255 -5.77 21.41 4.48
CA PRO A 255 -4.32 21.58 4.42
C PRO A 255 -3.63 20.36 3.84
N THR A 256 -2.84 20.55 2.80
CA THR A 256 -2.20 19.45 2.07
C THR A 256 -0.69 19.64 2.02
N GLU A 257 0.05 18.62 2.46
CA GLU A 257 1.50 18.50 2.34
C GLU A 257 1.83 17.39 1.32
N VAL A 258 2.72 17.68 0.39
CA VAL A 258 3.15 16.74 -0.66
C VAL A 258 4.66 16.56 -0.54
N LEU A 259 5.12 15.36 -0.22
CA LEU A 259 6.54 15.05 -0.10
C LEU A 259 6.95 14.05 -1.17
N HIS A 260 8.08 14.29 -1.82
CA HIS A 260 8.58 13.40 -2.86
C HIS A 260 10.10 13.45 -2.98
N GLY A 261 10.71 12.28 -3.12
CA GLY A 261 12.13 12.16 -3.40
C GLY A 261 12.48 12.57 -4.84
N THR A 262 13.54 13.35 -5.03
CA THR A 262 13.96 13.76 -6.37
C THR A 262 14.65 12.66 -7.18
N ALA A 263 15.04 11.57 -6.51
CA ALA A 263 15.65 10.38 -7.11
C ALA A 263 14.68 9.18 -7.15
N ASP A 264 13.37 9.40 -6.96
CA ASP A 264 12.36 8.35 -7.08
C ASP A 264 12.23 7.88 -8.53
N ASP A 265 12.63 6.65 -8.79
CA ASP A 265 12.55 5.98 -10.10
C ASP A 265 11.30 5.08 -10.24
N THR A 266 10.52 4.93 -9.17
CA THR A 266 9.28 4.13 -9.12
C THR A 266 8.05 4.98 -9.46
N VAL A 267 7.95 6.15 -8.83
CA VAL A 267 6.89 7.14 -9.06
C VAL A 267 7.54 8.47 -9.40
N SER A 268 7.37 8.95 -10.63
CA SER A 268 8.04 10.18 -11.07
C SER A 268 7.51 11.41 -10.35
N LEU A 269 8.39 12.17 -9.71
CA LEU A 269 8.09 13.47 -9.09
C LEU A 269 7.39 14.42 -10.08
N SER A 270 7.91 14.51 -11.31
CA SER A 270 7.43 15.45 -12.34
C SER A 270 6.07 15.06 -12.93
N ILE A 271 5.74 13.76 -12.93
CA ILE A 271 4.43 13.28 -13.40
C ILE A 271 3.38 13.41 -12.30
N HIS A 272 3.76 13.19 -11.04
CA HIS A 272 2.80 13.04 -9.94
C HIS A 272 2.78 14.23 -8.98
N SER A 273 3.76 14.40 -8.14
CA SER A 273 3.70 15.36 -7.04
C SER A 273 3.80 16.82 -7.46
N GLU A 274 4.53 17.14 -8.52
CA GLU A 274 4.58 18.52 -9.03
C GLU A 274 3.24 19.01 -9.59
N PRO A 275 2.54 18.24 -10.45
CA PRO A 275 1.21 18.64 -10.87
C PRO A 275 0.18 18.58 -9.73
N LEU A 276 0.30 17.62 -8.79
CA LEU A 276 -0.58 17.55 -7.62
C LEU A 276 -0.53 18.85 -6.80
N ALA A 277 0.68 19.31 -6.46
CA ALA A 277 0.86 20.54 -5.69
C ALA A 277 0.36 21.81 -6.42
N ARG A 278 0.34 21.79 -7.76
CA ARG A 278 -0.27 22.90 -8.54
C ARG A 278 -1.79 22.82 -8.59
N ARG A 279 -2.38 21.62 -8.47
CA ARG A 279 -3.82 21.40 -8.62
C ARG A 279 -4.60 21.51 -7.33
N VAL A 280 -4.01 21.08 -6.21
CA VAL A 280 -4.65 21.17 -4.89
C VAL A 280 -4.43 22.58 -4.33
N PRO A 281 -5.49 23.34 -4.06
CA PRO A 281 -5.36 24.70 -3.52
C PRO A 281 -4.59 24.72 -2.19
N GLY A 282 -3.57 25.56 -2.09
CA GLY A 282 -2.77 25.71 -0.88
C GLY A 282 -1.89 24.52 -0.52
N ALA A 283 -1.71 23.55 -1.41
CA ALA A 283 -0.77 22.45 -1.18
C ALA A 283 0.69 22.94 -1.16
N VAL A 284 1.47 22.35 -0.24
CA VAL A 284 2.91 22.63 -0.09
C VAL A 284 3.71 21.43 -0.57
N LEU A 285 4.61 21.63 -1.55
CA LEU A 285 5.49 20.59 -2.06
C LEU A 285 6.87 20.67 -1.41
N THR A 286 7.27 19.61 -0.73
CA THR A 286 8.64 19.39 -0.25
C THR A 286 9.36 18.39 -1.17
N ARG A 287 10.39 18.85 -1.86
CA ARG A 287 11.28 18.02 -2.67
C ARG A 287 12.43 17.52 -1.82
N LEU A 288 12.52 16.22 -1.61
CA LEU A 288 13.57 15.58 -0.83
C LEU A 288 14.73 15.23 -1.76
N VAL A 289 15.76 16.07 -1.74
CA VAL A 289 16.90 15.97 -2.69
C VAL A 289 17.67 14.68 -2.49
N GLY A 290 17.83 13.91 -3.58
CA GLY A 290 18.56 12.64 -3.59
C GLY A 290 17.83 11.46 -2.94
N ILE A 291 16.63 11.65 -2.40
CA ILE A 291 15.81 10.59 -1.79
C ILE A 291 15.00 9.85 -2.87
N GLY A 292 14.85 8.52 -2.70
CA GLY A 292 14.06 7.64 -3.54
C GLY A 292 12.59 7.51 -3.10
N HIS A 293 12.02 6.33 -3.36
CA HIS A 293 10.58 6.06 -3.23
C HIS A 293 10.05 5.90 -1.80
N MET A 294 10.95 5.71 -0.81
CA MET A 294 10.56 5.35 0.57
C MET A 294 10.91 6.45 1.60
N PRO A 295 10.42 7.71 1.42
CA PRO A 295 10.80 8.83 2.27
C PRO A 295 10.45 8.63 3.75
N HIS A 296 9.40 7.87 4.07
CA HIS A 296 8.97 7.59 5.45
C HIS A 296 9.93 6.70 6.25
N HIS A 297 10.95 6.14 5.58
CA HIS A 297 12.05 5.42 6.22
C HIS A 297 13.37 6.20 6.19
N VAL A 298 13.68 6.86 5.06
CA VAL A 298 15.01 7.42 4.83
C VAL A 298 15.07 8.94 5.01
N ALA A 299 13.91 9.61 5.14
CA ALA A 299 13.77 11.04 5.44
C ALA A 299 12.71 11.27 6.52
N LEU A 300 12.77 10.44 7.59
CA LEU A 300 11.74 10.38 8.64
C LEU A 300 11.48 11.74 9.30
N THR A 301 12.53 12.52 9.57
CA THR A 301 12.41 13.87 10.16
C THR A 301 11.61 14.82 9.26
N ASP A 302 11.84 14.79 7.95
CA ASP A 302 11.10 15.65 7.01
C ASP A 302 9.63 15.24 6.93
N VAL A 303 9.36 13.92 6.98
CA VAL A 303 7.99 13.38 6.95
C VAL A 303 7.23 13.75 8.23
N THR A 304 7.83 13.57 9.40
CA THR A 304 7.18 13.94 10.67
C THR A 304 6.95 15.46 10.76
N ALA A 305 7.91 16.28 10.32
CA ALA A 305 7.74 17.73 10.24
C ALA A 305 6.62 18.16 9.27
N ALA A 306 6.39 17.42 8.19
CA ALA A 306 5.26 17.70 7.30
C ALA A 306 3.90 17.37 7.94
N VAL A 307 3.83 16.28 8.71
CA VAL A 307 2.62 15.97 9.51
C VAL A 307 2.37 17.07 10.55
N ASP A 308 3.42 17.56 11.22
CA ASP A 308 3.31 18.68 12.19
C ASP A 308 2.83 19.97 11.51
N ARG A 309 3.33 20.30 10.32
CA ARG A 309 2.84 21.47 9.54
C ARG A 309 1.37 21.29 9.14
N ALA A 310 1.00 20.09 8.68
CA ALA A 310 -0.39 19.78 8.33
C ALA A 310 -1.30 19.94 9.54
N ALA A 311 -0.90 19.42 10.71
CA ALA A 311 -1.61 19.55 11.97
C ALA A 311 -1.79 21.03 12.39
N SER A 312 -0.72 21.82 12.33
CA SER A 312 -0.76 23.25 12.67
C SER A 312 -1.68 24.03 11.74
N ARG A 313 -1.62 23.75 10.43
CA ARG A 313 -2.50 24.38 9.42
C ARG A 313 -3.97 23.98 9.59
N ALA A 314 -4.23 22.79 10.13
CA ALA A 314 -5.57 22.30 10.46
C ALA A 314 -6.06 22.76 11.84
N GLY A 315 -5.26 23.50 12.62
CA GLY A 315 -5.62 23.97 13.96
C GLY A 315 -5.66 22.88 15.03
N LEU A 316 -4.93 21.77 14.82
CA LEU A 316 -4.89 20.64 15.75
C LEU A 316 -3.75 20.77 16.77
N ARG A 317 -2.78 21.66 16.51
CA ARG A 317 -1.61 21.96 17.36
C ARG A 317 -1.22 23.42 17.21
#